data_179918206f0b01cb288d3f73d5ced797
#
_entry.id   179918206f0b01cb288d3f73d5ced797
#
_cell.length_a   1.000
_cell.length_b   1.000
_cell.length_c   1.000
_cell.angle_alpha   90.00
_cell.angle_beta   90.00
_cell.angle_gamma   90.00
#
_symmetry.space_group_name_H-M   'P 1'
#
loop_
_entity.id
_entity.type
_entity.pdbx_description
1 polymer ?
#
loop_
_entity_poly.entity_id
_entity_poly.type
_entity_poly.pdbx_seq_one_letter_code
_entity_poly.pdbx_strand_id
1 'polypeptide(L)'
;MAAKPITANADRDTYAAYLDAAWGLKNYWYPALFSHELPEGGVKGVEIAGSPILLRRAKGKAYALSDQCVHRGVKLSMKPTCLTEDTVSCWYHGFTYDLNDGKLVSIVAAPDDPLIGKVRLRTFPVEEFKGIIFVFVGDVNHASTPLAHDLPFRPPMDAEFRAPHPLDENTVILGIHRTVNANWRLAVENGFDPGHVLIHRDNILILASGRSMALGYRPINDQAIKAFEADGAPKGLMNMYGSGNYEAVVSNERLNFHNTARSEFKFTGVRTSMFLPGVLMVENFPQPQVSQYEWYVPLDDKRHEYWQVLAAWCKTKEEREAFEFRYKHYYEPVVLRDFNDHDMYARQAMQAFYDNGGWDNEALCTLDTVIVGWRQMVARHARGIQKGPHARGDHA
;
A
#
# COMPACT_ATOMS: atom_id res chain seq x y z
N MET A 1 7.01 -2.98 36.23
CA MET A 1 5.79 -3.82 36.17
C MET A 1 5.96 -4.78 35.01
N ALA A 2 5.87 -6.09 35.22
CA ALA A 2 5.91 -7.06 34.14
C ALA A 2 4.69 -6.81 33.25
N ALA A 3 4.92 -6.65 31.94
CA ALA A 3 3.82 -6.52 30.98
C ALA A 3 2.95 -7.78 31.07
N LYS A 4 1.65 -7.60 31.20
CA LYS A 4 0.69 -8.70 31.09
C LYS A 4 0.90 -9.39 29.75
N PRO A 5 0.90 -10.73 29.68
CA PRO A 5 0.85 -11.41 28.40
C PRO A 5 -0.34 -10.87 27.61
N ILE A 6 -0.11 -10.53 26.33
CA ILE A 6 -1.20 -10.21 25.42
C ILE A 6 -1.95 -11.54 25.23
N THR A 7 -3.13 -11.64 25.84
CA THR A 7 -4.01 -12.77 25.53
C THR A 7 -4.78 -12.38 24.30
N ALA A 8 -4.51 -13.02 23.17
CA ALA A 8 -5.12 -12.76 21.86
C ALA A 8 -6.65 -12.63 21.91
N ASN A 9 -7.29 -13.28 22.87
CA ASN A 9 -8.75 -13.21 23.03
C ASN A 9 -9.24 -11.99 23.84
N ALA A 10 -8.42 -11.37 24.69
CA ALA A 10 -8.89 -10.28 25.55
C ALA A 10 -9.04 -8.93 24.82
N ASP A 11 -8.32 -8.75 23.70
CA ASP A 11 -8.31 -7.50 22.93
C ASP A 11 -9.11 -7.58 21.62
N ARG A 12 -9.60 -8.78 21.24
CA ARG A 12 -10.23 -9.05 19.95
C ARG A 12 -11.45 -8.14 19.68
N ASP A 13 -12.27 -7.91 20.68
CA ASP A 13 -13.43 -7.04 20.54
C ASP A 13 -13.04 -5.60 20.21
N THR A 14 -11.83 -5.19 20.59
CA THR A 14 -11.31 -3.83 20.33
C THR A 14 -10.94 -3.60 18.86
N TYR A 15 -10.78 -4.68 18.08
CA TYR A 15 -10.44 -4.61 16.66
C TYR A 15 -11.35 -5.48 15.76
N ALA A 16 -12.55 -5.82 16.20
CA ALA A 16 -13.50 -6.62 15.43
C ALA A 16 -13.76 -6.05 14.02
N ALA A 17 -13.86 -4.72 13.89
CA ALA A 17 -14.05 -4.06 12.59
C ALA A 17 -12.87 -4.30 11.61
N TYR A 18 -11.64 -4.47 12.12
CA TYR A 18 -10.51 -4.84 11.30
C TYR A 18 -10.66 -6.27 10.73
N LEU A 19 -11.21 -7.19 11.52
CA LEU A 19 -11.44 -8.56 11.06
C LEU A 19 -12.45 -8.60 9.90
N ASP A 20 -13.41 -7.68 9.89
CA ASP A 20 -14.38 -7.52 8.81
C ASP A 20 -13.80 -6.88 7.53
N ALA A 21 -12.59 -6.30 7.60
CA ALA A 21 -11.99 -5.55 6.52
C ALA A 21 -11.28 -6.43 5.46
N ALA A 22 -11.75 -7.64 5.22
CA ALA A 22 -11.10 -8.54 4.26
C ALA A 22 -10.94 -7.93 2.87
N TRP A 23 -11.93 -7.15 2.42
CA TRP A 23 -11.92 -6.48 1.10
C TRP A 23 -11.27 -5.11 1.12
N GLY A 24 -10.75 -4.66 2.24
CA GLY A 24 -10.04 -3.39 2.37
C GLY A 24 -10.79 -2.31 3.12
N LEU A 25 -10.27 -1.11 2.99
CA LEU A 25 -10.86 0.10 3.58
C LEU A 25 -11.44 0.97 2.45
N LYS A 26 -12.56 1.61 2.69
CA LYS A 26 -13.21 2.52 1.74
C LYS A 26 -13.12 3.97 2.21
N ASN A 27 -13.39 4.89 1.29
CA ASN A 27 -13.26 6.33 1.45
C ASN A 27 -11.80 6.79 1.57
N TYR A 28 -10.92 6.16 0.76
CA TYR A 28 -9.50 6.46 0.67
C TYR A 28 -9.02 6.56 -0.78
N TRP A 29 -7.90 7.25 -0.96
CA TRP A 29 -7.14 7.26 -2.18
C TRP A 29 -6.18 6.07 -2.23
N TYR A 30 -6.15 5.38 -3.37
CA TYR A 30 -5.26 4.27 -3.64
C TYR A 30 -4.47 4.51 -4.93
N PRO A 31 -3.18 4.15 -4.99
CA PRO A 31 -2.46 4.15 -6.26
C PRO A 31 -3.04 3.07 -7.16
N ALA A 32 -3.22 3.40 -8.44
CA ALA A 32 -3.84 2.52 -9.43
C ALA A 32 -2.90 2.14 -10.57
N LEU A 33 -2.16 3.09 -11.12
CA LEU A 33 -1.18 2.89 -12.20
C LEU A 33 -0.06 3.92 -12.07
N PHE A 34 1.13 3.60 -12.56
CA PHE A 34 2.07 4.65 -12.90
C PHE A 34 1.59 5.41 -14.14
N SER A 35 1.87 6.71 -14.21
CA SER A 35 1.40 7.56 -15.30
C SER A 35 1.85 7.06 -16.68
N HIS A 36 3.04 6.49 -16.77
CA HIS A 36 3.59 5.93 -18.02
C HIS A 36 2.88 4.65 -18.50
N GLU A 37 2.17 3.95 -17.60
CA GLU A 37 1.39 2.76 -17.94
C GLU A 37 0.05 3.08 -18.59
N LEU A 38 -0.37 4.35 -18.51
CA LEU A 38 -1.59 4.84 -19.15
C LEU A 38 -1.25 5.97 -20.13
N PRO A 39 -0.73 5.65 -21.32
CA PRO A 39 -0.42 6.65 -22.36
C PRO A 39 -1.70 7.31 -22.89
N GLU A 40 -1.55 8.42 -23.62
CA GLU A 40 -2.68 9.11 -24.28
C GLU A 40 -3.48 8.13 -25.16
N GLY A 41 -4.79 8.15 -25.00
CA GLY A 41 -5.72 7.19 -25.63
C GLY A 41 -5.75 5.81 -24.99
N GLY A 42 -4.84 5.53 -24.01
CA GLY A 42 -4.75 4.24 -23.32
C GLY A 42 -5.96 3.94 -22.45
N VAL A 43 -6.26 2.64 -22.33
CA VAL A 43 -7.30 2.10 -21.43
C VAL A 43 -6.71 0.94 -20.64
N LYS A 44 -6.90 0.93 -19.33
CA LYS A 44 -6.48 -0.14 -18.42
C LYS A 44 -7.60 -0.46 -17.42
N GLY A 45 -7.76 -1.73 -17.12
CA GLY A 45 -8.60 -2.18 -16.00
C GLY A 45 -7.75 -2.44 -14.77
N VAL A 46 -8.20 -1.98 -13.62
CA VAL A 46 -7.62 -2.28 -12.30
C VAL A 46 -8.74 -2.74 -11.36
N GLU A 47 -8.35 -3.33 -10.25
CA GLU A 47 -9.28 -3.70 -9.18
C GLU A 47 -8.78 -3.09 -7.86
N ILE A 48 -9.65 -2.41 -7.12
CA ILE A 48 -9.31 -1.78 -5.84
C ILE A 48 -10.47 -1.99 -4.87
N ALA A 49 -10.20 -2.64 -3.75
CA ALA A 49 -11.19 -2.92 -2.69
C ALA A 49 -12.49 -3.54 -3.25
N GLY A 50 -12.36 -4.53 -4.14
CA GLY A 50 -13.48 -5.19 -4.79
C GLY A 50 -14.23 -4.35 -5.84
N SER A 51 -13.71 -3.18 -6.22
CA SER A 51 -14.24 -2.34 -7.28
C SER A 51 -13.47 -2.57 -8.57
N PRO A 52 -14.09 -3.11 -9.63
CA PRO A 52 -13.49 -3.11 -10.95
C PRO A 52 -13.55 -1.71 -11.54
N ILE A 53 -12.40 -1.16 -11.89
CA ILE A 53 -12.24 0.23 -12.35
C ILE A 53 -11.52 0.24 -13.69
N LEU A 54 -12.12 0.89 -14.67
CA LEU A 54 -11.50 1.22 -15.94
C LEU A 54 -10.86 2.60 -15.82
N LEU A 55 -9.59 2.68 -16.13
CA LEU A 55 -8.85 3.93 -16.31
C LEU A 55 -8.67 4.23 -17.79
N ARG A 56 -8.91 5.47 -18.21
CA ARG A 56 -8.65 5.96 -19.56
C ARG A 56 -7.95 7.31 -19.51
N ARG A 57 -6.92 7.48 -20.35
CA ARG A 57 -6.34 8.80 -20.59
C ARG A 57 -6.88 9.38 -21.86
N ALA A 58 -7.38 10.61 -21.77
CA ALA A 58 -7.85 11.39 -22.91
C ALA A 58 -7.59 12.89 -22.67
N LYS A 59 -7.08 13.58 -23.66
CA LYS A 59 -6.76 15.02 -23.61
C LYS A 59 -5.84 15.38 -22.43
N GLY A 60 -4.84 14.52 -22.18
CA GLY A 60 -3.87 14.70 -21.11
C GLY A 60 -4.39 14.37 -19.69
N LYS A 61 -5.67 14.00 -19.54
CA LYS A 61 -6.30 13.73 -18.25
C LYS A 61 -6.65 12.25 -18.10
N ALA A 62 -6.46 11.70 -16.89
CA ALA A 62 -6.94 10.38 -16.53
C ALA A 62 -8.40 10.44 -16.02
N TYR A 63 -9.19 9.48 -16.45
CA TYR A 63 -10.58 9.26 -16.03
C TYR A 63 -10.71 7.87 -15.45
N ALA A 64 -11.59 7.69 -14.46
CA ALA A 64 -11.89 6.41 -13.85
C ALA A 64 -13.40 6.16 -13.79
N LEU A 65 -13.82 5.02 -14.34
CA LEU A 65 -15.21 4.58 -14.36
C LEU A 65 -15.31 3.14 -13.90
N SER A 66 -16.51 2.71 -13.51
CA SER A 66 -16.76 1.28 -13.26
C SER A 66 -16.44 0.47 -14.52
N ASP A 67 -15.63 -0.57 -14.37
CA ASP A 67 -15.25 -1.48 -15.47
C ASP A 67 -16.29 -2.57 -15.69
N GLN A 68 -17.57 -2.21 -15.57
CA GLN A 68 -18.70 -3.13 -15.78
C GLN A 68 -19.80 -2.44 -16.57
N CYS A 69 -20.06 -2.91 -17.80
CA CYS A 69 -21.15 -2.39 -18.61
C CYS A 69 -22.49 -2.59 -17.90
N VAL A 70 -23.30 -1.53 -17.78
CA VAL A 70 -24.64 -1.59 -17.12
C VAL A 70 -25.58 -2.61 -17.75
N HIS A 71 -25.38 -2.95 -19.03
CA HIS A 71 -26.24 -3.89 -19.75
C HIS A 71 -26.11 -5.32 -19.20
N ARG A 72 -24.92 -5.92 -19.22
CA ARG A 72 -24.69 -7.32 -18.84
C ARG A 72 -23.39 -7.57 -18.07
N GLY A 73 -22.79 -6.54 -17.52
CA GLY A 73 -21.65 -6.63 -16.60
C GLY A 73 -20.32 -7.07 -17.22
N VAL A 74 -20.19 -7.05 -18.55
CA VAL A 74 -18.89 -7.35 -19.17
C VAL A 74 -17.87 -6.25 -18.86
N LYS A 75 -16.62 -6.63 -18.60
CA LYS A 75 -15.54 -5.67 -18.40
C LYS A 75 -15.26 -4.91 -19.69
N LEU A 76 -15.31 -3.59 -19.64
CA LEU A 76 -15.03 -2.71 -20.78
C LEU A 76 -13.55 -2.74 -21.16
N SER A 77 -12.68 -2.86 -20.15
CA SER A 77 -11.23 -2.92 -20.32
C SER A 77 -10.73 -4.21 -20.98
N MET A 78 -11.57 -5.27 -21.03
CA MET A 78 -11.18 -6.55 -21.65
C MET A 78 -10.92 -6.40 -23.16
N LYS A 79 -11.69 -5.55 -23.83
CA LYS A 79 -11.50 -5.20 -25.24
C LYS A 79 -11.83 -3.72 -25.42
N PRO A 80 -10.89 -2.83 -25.09
CA PRO A 80 -11.15 -1.40 -25.12
C PRO A 80 -11.61 -0.93 -26.49
N THR A 81 -12.74 -0.24 -26.52
CA THR A 81 -13.33 0.34 -27.72
C THR A 81 -13.62 1.82 -27.42
N CYS A 82 -12.98 2.70 -28.17
CA CYS A 82 -13.09 4.14 -27.97
C CYS A 82 -13.44 4.77 -29.31
N LEU A 83 -14.73 5.04 -29.52
CA LEU A 83 -15.24 5.61 -30.78
C LEU A 83 -14.93 7.10 -30.87
N THR A 84 -14.83 7.79 -29.73
CA THR A 84 -14.41 9.19 -29.62
C THR A 84 -13.41 9.38 -28.50
N GLU A 85 -12.79 10.56 -28.42
CA GLU A 85 -11.84 10.90 -27.36
C GLU A 85 -12.50 10.96 -25.97
N ASP A 86 -13.77 11.40 -25.91
CA ASP A 86 -14.50 11.66 -24.67
C ASP A 86 -15.38 10.50 -24.20
N THR A 87 -15.33 9.34 -24.88
CA THR A 87 -16.21 8.20 -24.58
C THR A 87 -15.45 6.89 -24.47
N VAL A 88 -16.05 5.95 -23.76
CA VAL A 88 -15.68 4.51 -23.80
C VAL A 88 -16.91 3.70 -24.19
N SER A 89 -16.73 2.74 -25.11
CA SER A 89 -17.81 1.91 -25.63
C SER A 89 -17.64 0.46 -25.21
N CYS A 90 -18.74 -0.16 -24.86
CA CYS A 90 -18.77 -1.60 -24.61
C CYS A 90 -18.57 -2.36 -25.93
N TRP A 91 -17.58 -3.17 -25.99
CA TRP A 91 -17.21 -4.00 -27.15
C TRP A 91 -18.28 -5.03 -27.53
N TYR A 92 -19.23 -5.31 -26.59
CA TYR A 92 -20.24 -6.34 -26.84
C TYR A 92 -21.44 -5.81 -27.66
N HIS A 93 -22.11 -4.73 -27.20
CA HIS A 93 -23.29 -4.18 -27.89
C HIS A 93 -23.17 -2.68 -28.19
N GLY A 94 -22.01 -2.07 -28.03
CA GLY A 94 -21.79 -0.66 -28.33
C GLY A 94 -22.47 0.33 -27.37
N PHE A 95 -22.72 -0.07 -26.11
CA PHE A 95 -23.11 0.86 -25.07
C PHE A 95 -21.95 1.82 -24.84
N THR A 96 -22.17 3.10 -25.12
CA THR A 96 -21.12 4.14 -25.12
C THR A 96 -21.38 5.14 -24.02
N TYR A 97 -20.36 5.36 -23.19
CA TYR A 97 -20.43 6.17 -21.97
C TYR A 97 -19.51 7.36 -22.06
N ASP A 98 -19.99 8.53 -21.59
CA ASP A 98 -19.18 9.73 -21.41
C ASP A 98 -18.16 9.53 -20.29
N LEU A 99 -16.93 10.02 -20.48
CA LEU A 99 -15.86 9.86 -19.51
C LEU A 99 -16.00 10.73 -18.26
N ASN A 100 -16.68 11.89 -18.37
CA ASN A 100 -16.77 12.85 -17.27
C ASN A 100 -17.80 12.44 -16.22
N ASP A 101 -18.97 11.96 -16.65
CA ASP A 101 -20.08 11.68 -15.75
C ASP A 101 -20.60 10.25 -15.84
N GLY A 102 -20.00 9.43 -16.71
CA GLY A 102 -20.38 8.02 -16.92
C GLY A 102 -21.70 7.81 -17.66
N LYS A 103 -22.36 8.88 -18.13
CA LYS A 103 -23.69 8.81 -18.76
C LYS A 103 -23.67 7.97 -20.05
N LEU A 104 -24.64 7.10 -20.21
CA LEU A 104 -24.87 6.40 -21.46
C LEU A 104 -25.32 7.40 -22.53
N VAL A 105 -24.47 7.67 -23.50
CA VAL A 105 -24.71 8.69 -24.55
C VAL A 105 -25.11 8.09 -25.90
N SER A 106 -24.86 6.80 -26.12
CA SER A 106 -25.22 6.10 -27.35
C SER A 106 -25.26 4.59 -27.14
N ILE A 107 -26.06 3.91 -27.93
CA ILE A 107 -26.00 2.47 -28.10
C ILE A 107 -25.87 2.21 -29.60
N VAL A 108 -24.66 1.78 -30.04
CA VAL A 108 -24.35 1.63 -31.48
C VAL A 108 -25.35 0.69 -32.18
N ALA A 109 -25.74 -0.39 -31.51
CA ALA A 109 -26.68 -1.37 -32.05
C ALA A 109 -28.17 -0.93 -31.95
N ALA A 110 -28.50 0.15 -31.20
CA ALA A 110 -29.85 0.64 -30.98
C ALA A 110 -29.83 2.15 -30.73
N PRO A 111 -29.56 2.99 -31.72
CA PRO A 111 -29.28 4.42 -31.54
C PRO A 111 -30.47 5.24 -31.00
N ASP A 112 -31.70 4.75 -31.15
CA ASP A 112 -32.93 5.41 -30.69
C ASP A 112 -33.47 4.81 -29.38
N ASP A 113 -32.66 3.99 -28.67
CA ASP A 113 -33.12 3.30 -27.47
C ASP A 113 -33.43 4.29 -26.34
N PRO A 114 -34.58 4.19 -25.66
CA PRO A 114 -35.00 5.10 -24.61
C PRO A 114 -34.12 5.04 -23.34
N LEU A 115 -33.21 4.07 -23.22
CA LEU A 115 -32.28 3.93 -22.11
C LEU A 115 -31.14 5.00 -22.19
N ILE A 116 -30.87 5.51 -23.40
CA ILE A 116 -29.88 6.55 -23.63
C ILE A 116 -30.20 7.77 -22.78
N GLY A 117 -29.20 8.24 -22.05
CA GLY A 117 -29.30 9.38 -21.13
C GLY A 117 -29.92 9.06 -19.77
N LYS A 118 -30.45 7.84 -19.52
CA LYS A 118 -31.12 7.48 -18.26
C LYS A 118 -30.27 6.68 -17.30
N VAL A 119 -29.23 6.05 -17.78
CA VAL A 119 -28.31 5.24 -16.96
C VAL A 119 -26.88 5.72 -17.11
N ARG A 120 -26.06 5.41 -16.14
CA ARG A 120 -24.64 5.79 -16.13
C ARG A 120 -23.76 4.73 -15.47
N LEU A 121 -22.49 4.72 -15.83
CA LEU A 121 -21.45 4.07 -15.04
C LEU A 121 -21.10 4.96 -13.85
N ARG A 122 -20.75 4.36 -12.75
CA ARG A 122 -20.14 5.07 -11.66
C ARG A 122 -18.80 5.65 -12.12
N THR A 123 -18.53 6.90 -11.78
CA THR A 123 -17.23 7.55 -11.91
C THR A 123 -16.50 7.57 -10.57
N PHE A 124 -15.18 7.60 -10.61
CA PHE A 124 -14.33 7.69 -9.41
C PHE A 124 -13.47 8.95 -9.53
N PRO A 125 -13.27 9.71 -8.44
CA PRO A 125 -12.30 10.78 -8.42
C PRO A 125 -10.89 10.26 -8.73
N VAL A 126 -10.16 11.00 -9.57
CA VAL A 126 -8.80 10.67 -10.00
C VAL A 126 -7.90 11.87 -9.80
N GLU A 127 -6.75 11.68 -9.21
CA GLU A 127 -5.67 12.67 -9.15
C GLU A 127 -4.36 12.02 -9.57
N GLU A 128 -3.50 12.79 -10.21
CA GLU A 128 -2.16 12.34 -10.62
C GLU A 128 -1.11 13.11 -9.85
N PHE A 129 -0.23 12.38 -9.19
CA PHE A 129 0.79 12.98 -8.35
C PHE A 129 2.13 12.24 -8.48
N LYS A 130 3.20 12.97 -8.79
CA LYS A 130 4.57 12.42 -8.91
C LYS A 130 4.67 11.17 -9.78
N GLY A 131 3.92 11.14 -10.90
CA GLY A 131 3.94 10.03 -11.85
C GLY A 131 3.13 8.81 -11.42
N ILE A 132 2.25 8.96 -10.43
CA ILE A 132 1.31 7.93 -9.98
C ILE A 132 -0.11 8.46 -10.13
N ILE A 133 -0.98 7.65 -10.72
CA ILE A 133 -2.42 7.90 -10.82
C ILE A 133 -3.08 7.29 -9.59
N PHE A 134 -3.75 8.13 -8.81
CA PHE A 134 -4.53 7.73 -7.64
C PHE A 134 -6.02 7.76 -7.94
N VAL A 135 -6.75 6.81 -7.38
CA VAL A 135 -8.22 6.73 -7.48
C VAL A 135 -8.80 6.73 -6.07
N PHE A 136 -9.82 7.57 -5.83
CA PHE A 136 -10.57 7.53 -4.60
C PHE A 136 -11.65 6.45 -4.67
N VAL A 137 -11.58 5.49 -3.76
CA VAL A 137 -12.55 4.38 -3.69
C VAL A 137 -13.33 4.46 -2.38
N GLY A 138 -14.63 4.64 -2.48
CA GLY A 138 -15.49 4.84 -1.32
C GLY A 138 -16.96 4.70 -1.63
N ASP A 139 -17.80 5.13 -0.71
CA ASP A 139 -19.26 5.20 -0.91
C ASP A 139 -19.61 6.26 -1.96
N VAL A 140 -20.62 5.99 -2.79
CA VAL A 140 -21.00 6.88 -3.92
C VAL A 140 -21.27 8.33 -3.48
N ASN A 141 -21.87 8.49 -2.29
CA ASN A 141 -22.22 9.80 -1.75
C ASN A 141 -21.18 10.39 -0.81
N HIS A 142 -20.03 9.72 -0.65
CA HIS A 142 -18.95 10.23 0.19
C HIS A 142 -18.03 11.13 -0.62
N ALA A 143 -17.97 12.41 -0.27
CA ALA A 143 -17.05 13.32 -0.92
C ALA A 143 -15.59 12.87 -0.71
N SER A 144 -14.80 12.89 -1.79
CA SER A 144 -13.38 12.60 -1.69
C SER A 144 -12.67 13.62 -0.81
N THR A 145 -11.84 13.13 0.10
CA THR A 145 -10.88 13.99 0.79
C THR A 145 -9.79 14.44 -0.22
N PRO A 146 -9.11 15.58 0.00
CA PRO A 146 -7.94 15.92 -0.80
C PRO A 146 -6.92 14.77 -0.79
N LEU A 147 -6.33 14.44 -1.93
CA LEU A 147 -5.32 13.37 -2.04
C LEU A 147 -4.18 13.54 -1.01
N ALA A 148 -3.75 14.77 -0.78
CA ALA A 148 -2.70 15.07 0.19
C ALA A 148 -2.97 14.57 1.61
N HIS A 149 -4.23 14.30 1.97
CA HIS A 149 -4.58 13.71 3.28
C HIS A 149 -4.24 12.23 3.37
N ASP A 150 -4.17 11.52 2.25
CA ASP A 150 -3.92 10.08 2.21
C ASP A 150 -2.50 9.73 1.75
N LEU A 151 -1.72 10.73 1.35
CA LEU A 151 -0.32 10.55 1.03
C LEU A 151 0.52 10.46 2.30
N PRO A 152 1.49 9.51 2.38
CA PRO A 152 2.35 9.35 3.55
C PRO A 152 3.42 10.45 3.68
N PHE A 153 3.50 11.29 2.68
CA PHE A 153 4.52 12.30 2.48
C PHE A 153 4.31 13.48 3.42
N ARG A 154 5.02 13.49 4.54
CA ARG A 154 4.94 14.56 5.52
C ARG A 154 6.33 14.99 5.99
N PRO A 155 6.46 16.24 6.45
CA PRO A 155 7.68 16.66 7.15
C PRO A 155 7.95 15.72 8.34
N PRO A 156 9.22 15.54 8.72
CA PRO A 156 9.58 14.73 9.88
C PRO A 156 8.92 15.29 11.12
N MET A 157 8.47 14.38 11.99
CA MET A 157 7.84 14.77 13.25
C MET A 157 8.85 15.16 14.32
N ASP A 158 10.12 14.83 14.14
CA ASP A 158 11.22 15.32 14.95
C ASP A 158 12.47 15.57 14.10
N ALA A 159 13.38 16.43 14.65
CA ALA A 159 14.57 16.87 13.91
C ALA A 159 15.66 15.80 13.80
N GLU A 160 15.60 14.72 14.59
CA GLU A 160 16.55 13.61 14.56
C GLU A 160 16.28 12.69 13.37
N PHE A 161 15.00 12.50 13.05
CA PHE A 161 14.56 11.75 11.88
C PHE A 161 14.21 12.74 10.78
N ARG A 162 15.19 13.18 10.06
CA ARG A 162 14.94 13.97 8.86
C ARG A 162 14.18 13.07 7.88
N ALA A 163 12.86 13.27 7.79
CA ALA A 163 12.17 12.82 6.60
C ALA A 163 12.98 13.34 5.44
N PRO A 164 13.28 12.52 4.51
CA PRO A 164 14.24 12.88 3.51
C PRO A 164 13.80 14.14 2.80
N HIS A 165 12.51 14.41 2.61
CA HIS A 165 12.21 15.51 1.71
C HIS A 165 10.76 15.92 1.79
N PRO A 166 10.48 17.22 1.78
CA PRO A 166 9.19 17.70 1.36
C PRO A 166 8.95 17.17 -0.05
N LEU A 167 7.73 16.84 -0.38
CA LEU A 167 7.38 16.46 -1.75
C LEU A 167 7.28 17.70 -2.64
N ASP A 168 8.42 18.30 -2.85
CA ASP A 168 8.60 19.39 -3.78
C ASP A 168 8.98 18.88 -5.20
N GLU A 169 9.30 19.78 -6.08
CA GLU A 169 9.70 19.49 -7.44
C GLU A 169 10.99 18.66 -7.54
N ASN A 170 11.84 18.71 -6.50
CA ASN A 170 13.12 17.98 -6.45
C ASN A 170 12.95 16.52 -6.03
N THR A 171 11.79 16.14 -5.53
CA THR A 171 11.54 14.75 -5.14
C THR A 171 11.27 13.89 -6.37
N VAL A 172 12.10 12.88 -6.56
CA VAL A 172 11.96 11.83 -7.58
C VAL A 172 11.38 10.59 -6.94
N ILE A 173 10.34 10.03 -7.55
CA ILE A 173 9.70 8.79 -7.13
C ILE A 173 9.84 7.77 -8.25
N LEU A 174 10.41 6.61 -7.92
CA LEU A 174 10.55 5.47 -8.83
C LEU A 174 10.10 4.20 -8.10
N GLY A 175 9.48 3.27 -8.81
CA GLY A 175 8.98 2.07 -8.15
C GLY A 175 8.41 1.05 -9.11
N ILE A 176 7.87 0.00 -8.51
CA ILE A 176 7.13 -1.08 -9.17
C ILE A 176 5.85 -1.38 -8.40
N HIS A 177 4.93 -2.07 -9.03
CA HIS A 177 3.82 -2.72 -8.34
C HIS A 177 3.64 -4.16 -8.86
N ARG A 178 3.15 -5.03 -8.00
CA ARG A 178 3.01 -6.46 -8.28
C ARG A 178 1.80 -7.03 -7.54
N THR A 179 1.03 -7.89 -8.21
CA THR A 179 -0.04 -8.63 -7.55
C THR A 179 0.56 -9.73 -6.65
N VAL A 180 0.07 -9.82 -5.43
CA VAL A 180 0.45 -10.84 -4.42
C VAL A 180 -0.77 -11.63 -4.02
N ASN A 181 -0.66 -12.96 -4.00
CA ASN A 181 -1.72 -13.88 -3.60
C ASN A 181 -1.77 -14.02 -2.06
N ALA A 182 -2.05 -12.92 -1.40
CA ALA A 182 -2.28 -12.84 0.02
C ALA A 182 -3.20 -11.65 0.32
N ASN A 183 -4.02 -11.77 1.35
CA ASN A 183 -4.89 -10.68 1.81
C ASN A 183 -4.04 -9.46 2.22
N TRP A 184 -4.51 -8.27 1.93
CA TRP A 184 -3.84 -7.01 2.25
C TRP A 184 -3.49 -6.85 3.74
N ARG A 185 -4.32 -7.40 4.65
CA ARG A 185 -4.07 -7.34 6.10
C ARG A 185 -2.80 -8.08 6.49
N LEU A 186 -2.54 -9.25 5.88
CA LEU A 186 -1.31 -10.01 6.11
C LEU A 186 -0.09 -9.23 5.63
N ALA A 187 -0.24 -8.48 4.56
CA ALA A 187 0.84 -7.66 4.02
C ALA A 187 1.17 -6.46 4.91
N VAL A 188 0.15 -5.73 5.36
CA VAL A 188 0.33 -4.60 6.30
C VAL A 188 0.97 -5.07 7.59
N GLU A 189 0.46 -6.17 8.16
CA GLU A 189 0.98 -6.72 9.41
C GLU A 189 2.42 -7.19 9.26
N ASN A 190 2.75 -7.91 8.19
CA ASN A 190 4.12 -8.31 7.90
C ASN A 190 5.05 -7.07 7.76
N GLY A 191 4.68 -6.08 6.95
CA GLY A 191 5.53 -4.91 6.73
C GLY A 191 5.78 -4.07 7.99
N PHE A 192 4.90 -4.13 8.97
CA PHE A 192 5.02 -3.37 10.23
C PHE A 192 5.48 -4.23 11.42
N ASP A 193 5.61 -5.54 11.26
CA ASP A 193 6.11 -6.46 12.29
C ASP A 193 7.62 -6.28 12.50
N PRO A 194 8.10 -5.92 13.70
CA PRO A 194 9.54 -5.83 13.96
C PRO A 194 10.25 -7.19 13.95
N GLY A 195 9.52 -8.29 14.12
CA GLY A 195 10.07 -9.65 14.15
C GLY A 195 10.32 -10.24 12.76
N HIS A 196 9.55 -9.81 11.75
CA HIS A 196 9.66 -10.38 10.40
C HIS A 196 11.03 -10.20 9.76
N VAL A 197 11.78 -9.15 10.16
CA VAL A 197 13.10 -8.85 9.57
C VAL A 197 14.08 -10.04 9.64
N LEU A 198 13.81 -11.03 10.48
CA LEU A 198 14.56 -12.26 10.52
C LEU A 198 14.55 -13.04 9.19
N ILE A 199 13.50 -12.93 8.39
CA ILE A 199 13.42 -13.60 7.08
C ILE A 199 14.49 -13.12 6.11
N HIS A 200 15.00 -11.90 6.32
CA HIS A 200 15.99 -11.28 5.45
C HIS A 200 17.45 -11.60 5.82
N ARG A 201 17.70 -12.39 6.89
CA ARG A 201 19.05 -12.68 7.42
C ARG A 201 20.03 -13.20 6.37
N ASP A 202 19.53 -13.93 5.39
CA ASP A 202 20.33 -14.56 4.33
C ASP A 202 20.28 -13.78 3.00
N ASN A 203 19.63 -12.61 3.00
CA ASN A 203 19.50 -11.79 1.79
C ASN A 203 20.81 -11.09 1.48
N ILE A 204 21.13 -10.98 0.18
CA ILE A 204 22.38 -10.35 -0.29
C ILE A 204 22.55 -8.90 0.20
N LEU A 205 21.45 -8.15 0.32
CA LEU A 205 21.49 -6.78 0.83
C LEU A 205 22.03 -6.74 2.27
N ILE A 206 21.59 -7.67 3.10
CA ILE A 206 22.02 -7.79 4.50
C ILE A 206 23.45 -8.32 4.59
N LEU A 207 23.76 -9.40 3.87
CA LEU A 207 25.08 -10.02 3.87
C LEU A 207 26.16 -9.04 3.36
N ALA A 208 25.88 -8.34 2.27
CA ALA A 208 26.80 -7.35 1.70
C ALA A 208 27.00 -6.13 2.60
N SER A 209 26.03 -5.81 3.46
CA SER A 209 26.18 -4.72 4.44
C SER A 209 27.11 -5.05 5.60
N GLY A 210 27.53 -6.30 5.73
CA GLY A 210 28.28 -6.80 6.89
C GLY A 210 27.49 -6.80 8.20
N ARG A 211 26.17 -6.75 8.12
CA ARG A 211 25.23 -6.58 9.24
C ARG A 211 24.33 -7.79 9.45
N SER A 212 24.83 -8.99 9.24
CA SER A 212 24.05 -10.23 9.20
C SER A 212 23.10 -10.48 10.37
N MET A 213 23.28 -9.79 11.49
CA MET A 213 22.40 -9.90 12.67
C MET A 213 21.81 -8.54 13.07
N ALA A 214 22.00 -7.53 12.25
CA ALA A 214 21.72 -6.14 12.62
C ALA A 214 20.23 -5.77 12.62
N LEU A 215 19.36 -6.63 12.13
CA LEU A 215 17.93 -6.36 12.01
C LEU A 215 17.10 -6.97 13.16
N GLY A 216 17.66 -7.00 14.37
CA GLY A 216 16.89 -7.32 15.57
C GLY A 216 16.84 -8.80 15.93
N TYR A 217 17.58 -9.64 15.24
CA TYR A 217 17.67 -11.07 15.60
C TYR A 217 18.31 -11.23 16.98
N ARG A 218 17.62 -11.90 17.88
CA ARG A 218 18.13 -12.25 19.20
C ARG A 218 18.66 -13.67 19.20
N PRO A 219 19.96 -13.90 19.57
CA PRO A 219 20.47 -15.23 19.81
C PRO A 219 19.65 -15.99 20.87
N ILE A 220 19.45 -17.27 20.65
CA ILE A 220 18.54 -18.09 21.45
C ILE A 220 19.09 -18.51 22.81
N ASN A 221 20.37 -18.29 23.07
CA ASN A 221 21.02 -18.66 24.33
C ASN A 221 22.19 -17.72 24.65
N ASP A 222 22.66 -17.77 25.91
CA ASP A 222 23.72 -16.92 26.41
C ASP A 222 25.06 -17.10 25.69
N GLN A 223 25.35 -18.30 25.20
CA GLN A 223 26.58 -18.58 24.46
C GLN A 223 26.55 -17.87 23.09
N ALA A 224 25.43 -17.98 22.41
CA ALA A 224 25.21 -17.29 21.14
C ALA A 224 25.21 -15.75 21.32
N ILE A 225 24.66 -15.25 22.43
CA ILE A 225 24.72 -13.82 22.79
C ILE A 225 26.15 -13.35 22.96
N LYS A 226 26.98 -14.11 23.71
CA LYS A 226 28.39 -13.76 23.91
C LYS A 226 29.17 -13.82 22.60
N ALA A 227 28.93 -14.80 21.76
CA ALA A 227 29.57 -14.88 20.44
C ALA A 227 29.17 -13.67 19.56
N PHE A 228 27.91 -13.32 19.56
CA PHE A 228 27.40 -12.17 18.83
C PHE A 228 28.00 -10.85 19.31
N GLU A 229 28.15 -10.66 20.62
CA GLU A 229 28.81 -9.49 21.20
C GLU A 229 30.32 -9.45 20.89
N ALA A 230 30.98 -10.63 20.84
CA ALA A 230 32.39 -10.76 20.51
C ALA A 230 32.69 -10.40 19.05
N ASP A 231 31.75 -10.62 18.14
CA ASP A 231 31.85 -10.22 16.72
C ASP A 231 31.70 -8.70 16.50
N GLY A 232 31.70 -7.92 17.59
CA GLY A 232 31.58 -6.48 17.53
C GLY A 232 30.15 -5.98 17.34
N ALA A 233 29.19 -6.87 17.52
CA ALA A 233 27.79 -6.47 17.53
C ALA A 233 27.54 -5.57 18.75
N PRO A 234 26.86 -4.47 18.55
CA PRO A 234 26.69 -3.47 19.56
C PRO A 234 25.81 -3.96 20.73
N LYS A 235 26.23 -3.70 21.96
CA LYS A 235 25.40 -3.98 23.14
C LYS A 235 24.07 -3.24 23.02
N GLY A 236 22.98 -3.94 23.27
CA GLY A 236 21.64 -3.37 23.19
C GLY A 236 20.97 -3.46 21.81
N LEU A 237 21.67 -3.91 20.76
CA LEU A 237 21.04 -4.15 19.44
C LEU A 237 19.82 -5.05 19.55
N MET A 238 19.87 -6.02 20.45
CA MET A 238 18.79 -6.98 20.69
C MET A 238 17.55 -6.38 21.36
N ASN A 239 17.67 -5.20 21.94
CA ASN A 239 16.55 -4.49 22.54
C ASN A 239 15.86 -3.56 21.55
N MET A 240 16.41 -3.34 20.35
CA MET A 240 15.86 -2.44 19.35
C MET A 240 14.41 -2.74 19.00
N TYR A 241 14.08 -4.00 18.88
CA TYR A 241 12.74 -4.45 18.48
C TYR A 241 11.85 -4.85 19.66
N GLY A 242 12.43 -5.15 20.80
CA GLY A 242 11.68 -5.51 22.03
C GLY A 242 11.35 -4.32 22.94
N SER A 243 11.99 -3.18 22.74
CA SER A 243 11.82 -1.94 23.55
C SER A 243 11.43 -0.74 22.71
N GLY A 244 10.96 -0.93 21.49
CA GLY A 244 10.52 0.16 20.63
C GLY A 244 9.46 1.01 21.30
N ASN A 245 9.65 2.32 21.35
CA ASN A 245 8.62 3.26 21.76
C ASN A 245 7.63 3.36 20.60
N TYR A 246 6.44 2.85 20.82
CA TYR A 246 5.35 2.96 19.86
C TYR A 246 4.56 4.22 20.20
N GLU A 247 4.55 5.18 19.30
CA GLU A 247 3.72 6.36 19.41
C GLU A 247 2.61 6.32 18.37
N ALA A 248 1.38 6.43 18.82
CA ALA A 248 0.26 6.71 17.94
C ALA A 248 0.12 8.23 17.85
N VAL A 249 0.35 8.78 16.65
CA VAL A 249 0.22 10.21 16.43
C VAL A 249 -0.98 10.48 15.56
N VAL A 250 -1.89 11.30 16.06
CA VAL A 250 -3.01 11.85 15.29
C VAL A 250 -2.53 13.13 14.60
N SER A 251 -2.56 13.13 13.27
CA SER A 251 -2.22 14.31 12.48
C SER A 251 -3.19 14.42 11.33
N ASN A 252 -3.94 15.53 11.25
CA ASN A 252 -4.92 15.81 10.20
C ASN A 252 -5.84 14.59 9.93
N GLU A 253 -6.53 14.10 10.94
CA GLU A 253 -7.44 12.94 10.88
C GLU A 253 -6.77 11.60 10.56
N ARG A 254 -5.44 11.55 10.59
CA ARG A 254 -4.65 10.32 10.38
C ARG A 254 -3.94 9.91 11.66
N LEU A 255 -3.95 8.60 11.90
CA LEU A 255 -3.13 7.97 12.92
C LEU A 255 -1.90 7.36 12.25
N ASN A 256 -0.74 7.70 12.78
CA ASN A 256 0.53 7.12 12.39
C ASN A 256 1.07 6.33 13.57
N PHE A 257 1.42 5.07 13.35
CA PHE A 257 2.23 4.31 14.29
C PHE A 257 3.68 4.46 13.91
N HIS A 258 4.50 4.87 14.86
CA HIS A 258 5.94 4.94 14.70
C HIS A 258 6.58 3.84 15.54
N ASN A 259 7.29 2.94 14.89
CA ASN A 259 8.26 2.11 15.54
C ASN A 259 9.61 2.84 15.45
N THR A 260 9.94 3.60 16.48
CA THR A 260 11.27 4.20 16.59
C THR A 260 12.17 3.21 17.32
N ALA A 261 12.92 2.45 16.58
CA ALA A 261 14.07 1.75 17.15
C ALA A 261 15.10 2.80 17.53
N ARG A 262 15.08 3.25 18.78
CA ARG A 262 16.20 3.98 19.37
C ARG A 262 17.33 2.98 19.56
N SER A 263 18.28 2.99 18.65
CA SER A 263 19.54 2.34 18.91
C SER A 263 20.61 3.40 19.15
N GLU A 264 21.51 3.09 20.04
CA GLU A 264 22.76 3.84 20.21
C GLU A 264 23.65 3.76 18.95
N PHE A 265 23.14 3.11 17.89
CA PHE A 265 23.84 2.88 16.62
C PHE A 265 23.57 3.98 15.63
N LYS A 266 24.65 4.61 15.16
CA LYS A 266 24.68 5.66 14.14
C LYS A 266 24.05 5.27 12.79
N PHE A 267 23.71 4.01 12.56
CA PHE A 267 23.14 3.58 11.28
C PHE A 267 21.67 3.13 11.36
N THR A 268 21.06 3.22 12.51
CA THR A 268 19.65 2.91 12.67
C THR A 268 18.76 4.13 12.60
N GLY A 269 19.11 5.09 11.81
CA GLY A 269 18.20 6.17 11.43
C GLY A 269 17.04 5.68 10.56
N VAL A 270 16.77 4.36 10.53
CA VAL A 270 15.60 3.78 9.91
C VAL A 270 14.40 3.92 10.84
N ARG A 271 13.39 4.65 10.39
CA ARG A 271 12.12 4.76 11.07
C ARG A 271 11.04 4.14 10.19
N THR A 272 10.22 3.29 10.80
CA THR A 272 9.08 2.66 10.13
C THR A 272 7.79 3.27 10.64
N SER A 273 6.94 3.71 9.74
CA SER A 273 5.64 4.31 10.04
C SER A 273 4.55 3.67 9.20
N MET A 274 3.37 3.46 9.78
CA MET A 274 2.21 2.92 9.09
C MET A 274 1.08 3.96 9.08
N PHE A 275 0.47 4.14 7.91
CA PHE A 275 -0.61 5.09 7.69
C PHE A 275 -1.86 4.38 7.16
N LEU A 276 -3.05 4.89 7.50
CA LEU A 276 -4.26 4.49 6.80
C LEU A 276 -4.22 4.98 5.33
N PRO A 277 -4.70 4.19 4.37
CA PRO A 277 -5.43 2.92 4.52
C PRO A 277 -4.57 1.64 4.56
N GLY A 278 -3.29 1.71 4.74
CA GLY A 278 -2.32 0.62 4.72
C GLY A 278 -1.10 1.01 3.90
N VAL A 279 -0.41 2.04 4.35
CA VAL A 279 0.78 2.57 3.68
C VAL A 279 1.94 2.52 4.66
N LEU A 280 2.96 1.74 4.32
CA LEU A 280 4.21 1.69 5.06
C LEU A 280 5.17 2.75 4.52
N MET A 281 5.85 3.43 5.43
CA MET A 281 7.00 4.28 5.13
C MET A 281 8.21 3.79 5.90
N VAL A 282 9.31 3.55 5.21
CA VAL A 282 10.61 3.21 5.80
C VAL A 282 11.60 4.30 5.42
N GLU A 283 11.93 5.16 6.38
CA GLU A 283 12.85 6.28 6.17
C GLU A 283 14.30 5.82 6.23
N ASN A 284 15.15 6.44 5.43
CA ASN A 284 16.60 6.12 5.31
C ASN A 284 16.87 4.67 4.89
N PHE A 285 15.99 4.10 4.09
CA PHE A 285 16.14 2.76 3.53
C PHE A 285 15.91 2.78 2.00
N PRO A 286 16.70 2.07 1.21
CA PRO A 286 17.83 1.17 1.57
C PRO A 286 19.11 1.90 1.98
N GLN A 287 19.16 3.21 1.89
CA GLN A 287 20.28 4.03 2.28
C GLN A 287 19.82 5.39 2.83
N PRO A 288 20.69 6.13 3.55
CA PRO A 288 20.38 7.49 3.98
C PRO A 288 19.88 8.37 2.81
N GLN A 289 18.89 9.22 3.08
CA GLN A 289 18.27 10.14 2.12
C GLN A 289 17.39 9.48 1.04
N VAL A 290 17.12 8.18 1.15
CA VAL A 290 16.08 7.49 0.39
C VAL A 290 15.02 7.01 1.36
N SER A 291 13.76 7.13 0.98
CA SER A 291 12.65 6.51 1.71
C SER A 291 11.91 5.54 0.82
N GLN A 292 11.60 4.38 1.38
CA GLN A 292 10.72 3.41 0.75
C GLN A 292 9.30 3.65 1.25
N TYR A 293 8.35 3.63 0.30
CA TYR A 293 6.93 3.63 0.58
C TYR A 293 6.30 2.38 -0.02
N GLU A 294 5.39 1.78 0.72
CA GLU A 294 4.67 0.59 0.29
C GLU A 294 3.18 0.79 0.49
N TRP A 295 2.40 0.63 -0.58
CA TRP A 295 0.94 0.53 -0.46
C TRP A 295 0.52 -0.92 -0.62
N TYR A 296 -0.30 -1.37 0.27
CA TYR A 296 -0.91 -2.70 0.23
C TYR A 296 -2.36 -2.54 -0.23
N VAL A 297 -2.52 -2.36 -1.55
CA VAL A 297 -3.81 -2.05 -2.17
C VAL A 297 -4.66 -3.31 -2.22
N PRO A 298 -5.77 -3.41 -1.48
CA PRO A 298 -6.62 -4.59 -1.54
C PRO A 298 -7.24 -4.73 -2.92
N LEU A 299 -7.15 -5.92 -3.53
CA LEU A 299 -7.90 -6.26 -4.75
C LEU A 299 -9.20 -6.95 -4.36
N ASP A 300 -9.08 -8.01 -3.59
CA ASP A 300 -10.18 -8.82 -3.05
C ASP A 300 -9.81 -9.37 -1.66
N ASP A 301 -10.55 -10.34 -1.16
CA ASP A 301 -10.29 -10.98 0.14
C ASP A 301 -9.09 -11.93 0.17
N LYS A 302 -8.42 -12.15 -0.96
CA LYS A 302 -7.30 -13.08 -1.13
C LYS A 302 -6.05 -12.46 -1.75
N ARG A 303 -6.15 -11.29 -2.34
CA ARG A 303 -5.06 -10.67 -3.11
C ARG A 303 -4.94 -9.19 -2.80
N HIS A 304 -3.71 -8.69 -2.92
CA HIS A 304 -3.45 -7.26 -2.94
C HIS A 304 -2.45 -6.90 -4.04
N GLU A 305 -2.49 -5.65 -4.48
CA GLU A 305 -1.44 -5.06 -5.30
C GLU A 305 -0.41 -4.42 -4.39
N TYR A 306 0.80 -4.93 -4.45
CA TYR A 306 1.93 -4.48 -3.66
C TYR A 306 2.70 -3.40 -4.41
N TRP A 307 2.48 -2.16 -4.03
CA TRP A 307 3.21 -1.00 -4.53
C TRP A 307 4.45 -0.75 -3.71
N GLN A 308 5.58 -0.62 -4.37
CA GLN A 308 6.88 -0.42 -3.76
C GLN A 308 7.56 0.73 -4.48
N VAL A 309 7.72 1.87 -3.82
CA VAL A 309 8.35 3.03 -4.42
C VAL A 309 9.47 3.57 -3.54
N LEU A 310 10.51 4.09 -4.15
CA LEU A 310 11.59 4.81 -3.52
C LEU A 310 11.48 6.29 -3.86
N ALA A 311 11.60 7.13 -2.86
CA ALA A 311 11.66 8.57 -3.01
C ALA A 311 13.04 9.09 -2.61
N ALA A 312 13.62 9.93 -3.47
CA ALA A 312 14.88 10.62 -3.19
C ALA A 312 14.76 12.10 -3.57
N TRP A 313 15.50 12.94 -2.88
CA TRP A 313 15.55 14.35 -3.17
C TRP A 313 16.76 14.68 -4.04
N CYS A 314 16.53 15.08 -5.27
CA CYS A 314 17.52 15.31 -6.30
C CYS A 314 17.42 16.77 -6.77
N LYS A 315 18.30 17.63 -6.27
CA LYS A 315 18.32 19.07 -6.58
C LYS A 315 18.88 19.36 -7.96
N THR A 316 19.78 18.50 -8.43
CA THR A 316 20.44 18.68 -9.71
C THR A 316 20.08 17.56 -10.68
N LYS A 317 20.35 17.79 -11.95
CA LYS A 317 20.17 16.78 -12.99
C LYS A 317 21.06 15.56 -12.77
N GLU A 318 22.30 15.78 -12.34
CA GLU A 318 23.27 14.75 -12.07
C GLU A 318 22.85 13.86 -10.88
N GLU A 319 22.27 14.44 -9.82
CA GLU A 319 21.71 13.68 -8.71
C GLU A 319 20.54 12.82 -9.15
N ARG A 320 19.65 13.36 -10.00
CA ARG A 320 18.53 12.61 -10.58
C ARG A 320 19.01 11.46 -11.43
N GLU A 321 19.91 11.69 -12.36
CA GLU A 321 20.50 10.66 -13.24
C GLU A 321 21.21 9.57 -12.41
N ALA A 322 21.92 9.96 -11.36
CA ALA A 322 22.57 9.03 -10.44
C ALA A 322 21.56 8.18 -9.64
N PHE A 323 20.45 8.78 -9.20
CA PHE A 323 19.39 8.05 -8.52
C PHE A 323 18.68 7.08 -9.48
N GLU A 324 18.32 7.53 -10.69
CA GLU A 324 17.69 6.70 -11.73
C GLU A 324 18.60 5.52 -12.13
N PHE A 325 19.90 5.76 -12.28
CA PHE A 325 20.88 4.71 -12.56
C PHE A 325 20.94 3.67 -11.42
N ARG A 326 21.03 4.13 -10.15
CA ARG A 326 21.03 3.22 -9.00
C ARG A 326 19.71 2.46 -8.87
N TYR A 327 18.58 3.14 -9.12
CA TYR A 327 17.29 2.51 -9.12
C TYR A 327 17.26 1.32 -10.07
N LYS A 328 17.59 1.54 -11.33
CA LYS A 328 17.57 0.53 -12.38
C LYS A 328 18.52 -0.64 -12.13
N HIS A 329 19.73 -0.37 -11.64
CA HIS A 329 20.81 -1.37 -11.59
C HIS A 329 21.01 -1.97 -10.19
N TYR A 330 20.42 -1.40 -9.15
CA TYR A 330 20.58 -1.87 -7.78
C TYR A 330 19.27 -1.90 -7.00
N TYR A 331 18.54 -0.79 -6.88
CA TYR A 331 17.40 -0.77 -5.97
C TYR A 331 16.25 -1.65 -6.46
N GLU A 332 15.87 -1.56 -7.72
CA GLU A 332 14.79 -2.40 -8.25
C GLU A 332 15.16 -3.89 -8.14
N PRO A 333 16.28 -4.40 -8.70
CA PRO A 333 16.59 -5.82 -8.68
C PRO A 333 16.91 -6.35 -7.27
N VAL A 334 17.63 -5.60 -6.43
CA VAL A 334 18.14 -6.10 -5.13
C VAL A 334 17.21 -5.77 -3.99
N VAL A 335 16.58 -4.58 -3.96
CA VAL A 335 15.75 -4.14 -2.87
C VAL A 335 14.29 -4.45 -3.14
N LEU A 336 13.70 -3.88 -4.20
CA LEU A 336 12.27 -4.01 -4.44
C LEU A 336 11.85 -5.40 -4.92
N ARG A 337 12.77 -6.15 -5.51
CA ARG A 337 12.51 -7.54 -5.91
C ARG A 337 13.12 -8.52 -4.91
N ASP A 338 14.41 -8.78 -4.97
CA ASP A 338 15.03 -9.85 -4.19
C ASP A 338 14.80 -9.72 -2.67
N PHE A 339 15.03 -8.54 -2.09
CA PHE A 339 14.81 -8.35 -0.64
C PHE A 339 13.31 -8.44 -0.27
N ASN A 340 12.45 -7.72 -0.98
CA ASN A 340 11.02 -7.71 -0.68
C ASN A 340 10.27 -8.97 -1.19
N ASP A 341 10.91 -9.84 -2.00
CA ASP A 341 10.35 -11.16 -2.35
C ASP A 341 10.26 -12.09 -1.14
N HIS A 342 11.15 -11.92 -0.16
CA HIS A 342 11.04 -12.64 1.11
C HIS A 342 9.73 -12.31 1.83
N ASP A 343 9.32 -11.04 1.83
CA ASP A 343 8.06 -10.60 2.40
C ASP A 343 6.86 -11.18 1.66
N MET A 344 6.89 -11.12 0.33
CA MET A 344 5.81 -11.67 -0.50
C MET A 344 5.66 -13.18 -0.25
N TYR A 345 6.78 -13.89 -0.13
CA TYR A 345 6.78 -15.32 0.19
C TYR A 345 6.13 -15.61 1.54
N ALA A 346 6.50 -14.86 2.58
CA ALA A 346 5.92 -15.01 3.91
C ALA A 346 4.41 -14.73 3.92
N ARG A 347 3.98 -13.65 3.29
CA ARG A 347 2.56 -13.26 3.16
C ARG A 347 1.73 -14.37 2.50
N GLN A 348 2.22 -14.91 1.40
CA GLN A 348 1.54 -16.01 0.68
C GLN A 348 1.52 -17.31 1.50
N ALA A 349 2.60 -17.60 2.23
CA ALA A 349 2.66 -18.77 3.09
C ALA A 349 1.66 -18.71 4.26
N MET A 350 1.39 -17.53 4.81
CA MET A 350 0.41 -17.33 5.88
C MET A 350 -1.04 -17.46 5.40
N GLN A 351 -1.35 -17.16 4.14
CA GLN A 351 -2.73 -17.07 3.65
C GLN A 351 -3.56 -18.32 3.95
N ALA A 352 -3.00 -19.50 3.75
CA ALA A 352 -3.73 -20.76 3.99
C ALA A 352 -4.12 -20.95 5.47
N PHE A 353 -3.28 -20.51 6.42
CA PHE A 353 -3.59 -20.54 7.84
C PHE A 353 -4.77 -19.62 8.17
N TYR A 354 -4.76 -18.39 7.66
CA TYR A 354 -5.82 -17.42 7.91
C TYR A 354 -7.13 -17.78 7.20
N ASP A 355 -7.08 -18.45 6.05
CA ASP A 355 -8.26 -18.99 5.37
C ASP A 355 -8.98 -20.08 6.19
N ASN A 356 -8.24 -20.77 7.06
CA ASN A 356 -8.73 -21.85 7.91
C ASN A 356 -8.93 -21.42 9.37
N GLY A 357 -9.29 -20.17 9.61
CA GLY A 357 -9.61 -19.64 10.92
C GLY A 357 -8.41 -19.15 11.72
N GLY A 358 -7.32 -18.80 11.05
CA GLY A 358 -6.10 -18.27 11.68
C GLY A 358 -6.37 -17.05 12.56
N TRP A 359 -7.28 -16.17 12.14
CA TRP A 359 -7.69 -14.99 12.93
C TRP A 359 -8.23 -15.31 14.33
N ASP A 360 -8.72 -16.54 14.54
CA ASP A 360 -9.22 -17.04 15.82
C ASP A 360 -8.18 -17.89 16.59
N ASN A 361 -7.14 -18.35 15.90
CA ASN A 361 -6.21 -19.36 16.40
C ASN A 361 -4.75 -18.91 16.41
N GLU A 362 -4.45 -17.68 16.03
CA GLU A 362 -3.09 -17.12 16.07
C GLU A 362 -2.59 -17.00 17.53
N ALA A 363 -1.32 -17.30 17.75
CA ALA A 363 -0.64 -17.18 19.04
C ALA A 363 0.21 -15.92 19.07
N LEU A 364 -0.38 -14.80 19.44
CA LEU A 364 0.31 -13.51 19.52
C LEU A 364 1.25 -13.47 20.72
N CYS A 365 2.40 -12.85 20.56
CA CYS A 365 3.42 -12.67 21.58
C CYS A 365 3.71 -11.16 21.81
N THR A 366 4.69 -10.86 22.64
CA THR A 366 5.04 -9.46 22.97
C THR A 366 5.54 -8.64 21.78
N LEU A 367 6.05 -9.29 20.73
CA LEU A 367 6.46 -8.61 19.50
C LEU A 367 5.23 -8.10 18.71
N ASP A 368 4.09 -8.76 18.84
CA ASP A 368 2.87 -8.46 18.09
C ASP A 368 2.07 -7.28 18.66
N THR A 369 2.57 -6.61 19.71
CA THR A 369 1.94 -5.42 20.30
C THR A 369 1.66 -4.35 19.24
N VAL A 370 2.57 -4.21 18.27
CA VAL A 370 2.45 -3.26 17.15
C VAL A 370 1.31 -3.65 16.23
N ILE A 371 1.20 -4.96 15.93
CA ILE A 371 0.15 -5.53 15.08
C ILE A 371 -1.22 -5.30 15.72
N VAL A 372 -1.35 -5.61 17.02
CA VAL A 372 -2.60 -5.36 17.76
C VAL A 372 -2.94 -3.87 17.76
N GLY A 373 -1.94 -3.01 17.96
CA GLY A 373 -2.10 -1.56 17.89
C GLY A 373 -2.59 -1.09 16.51
N TRP A 374 -2.04 -1.64 15.43
CA TRP A 374 -2.52 -1.38 14.07
C TRP A 374 -3.98 -1.80 13.87
N ARG A 375 -4.33 -3.01 14.28
CA ARG A 375 -5.70 -3.53 14.19
C ARG A 375 -6.69 -2.61 14.91
N GLN A 376 -6.34 -2.17 16.11
CA GLN A 376 -7.13 -1.24 16.91
C GLN A 376 -7.23 0.15 16.25
N MET A 377 -6.16 0.64 15.66
CA MET A 377 -6.14 1.89 14.93
C MET A 377 -7.10 1.84 13.74
N VAL A 378 -7.05 0.80 12.93
CA VAL A 378 -8.00 0.60 11.82
C VAL A 378 -9.43 0.57 12.34
N ALA A 379 -9.70 -0.23 13.38
CA ALA A 379 -11.05 -0.36 13.93
C ALA A 379 -11.63 0.95 14.43
N ARG A 380 -10.80 1.85 14.98
CA ARG A 380 -11.25 3.12 15.57
C ARG A 380 -11.29 4.28 14.56
N HIS A 381 -10.44 4.27 13.54
CA HIS A 381 -10.16 5.46 12.73
C HIS A 381 -10.31 5.27 11.23
N ALA A 382 -10.61 4.04 10.76
CA ALA A 382 -10.91 3.85 9.36
C ALA A 382 -12.18 4.59 8.97
N ARG A 383 -12.14 5.29 7.83
CA ARG A 383 -13.29 6.03 7.29
C ARG A 383 -14.40 5.12 6.74
N GLY A 384 -14.12 3.84 6.63
CA GLY A 384 -15.09 2.81 6.26
C GLY A 384 -14.41 1.48 6.00
N ILE A 385 -15.18 0.40 6.21
CA ILE A 385 -14.74 -1.00 6.02
C ILE A 385 -15.45 -1.57 4.80
N GLN A 386 -14.69 -2.18 3.90
CA GLN A 386 -15.22 -2.92 2.77
C GLN A 386 -15.38 -4.39 3.17
N LYS A 387 -16.63 -4.82 3.33
CA LYS A 387 -16.97 -6.17 3.83
C LYS A 387 -17.12 -7.23 2.73
N GLY A 388 -17.21 -6.80 1.47
CA GLY A 388 -17.43 -7.68 0.32
C GLY A 388 -17.19 -6.94 -0.99
N PRO A 389 -17.33 -7.61 -2.14
CA PRO A 389 -17.23 -6.95 -3.43
C PRO A 389 -18.30 -5.86 -3.54
N HIS A 390 -17.99 -4.78 -4.25
CA HIS A 390 -19.01 -3.78 -4.55
C HIS A 390 -20.20 -4.42 -5.26
N ALA A 391 -21.40 -4.18 -4.72
CA ALA A 391 -22.63 -4.75 -5.27
C ALA A 391 -22.81 -4.27 -6.71
N ARG A 392 -23.29 -5.18 -7.58
CA ARG A 392 -23.76 -4.83 -8.92
C ARG A 392 -25.04 -3.99 -8.77
N GLY A 393 -24.91 -2.71 -8.63
CA GLY A 393 -26.07 -1.84 -8.39
C GLY A 393 -25.74 -0.47 -7.85
N ASP A 394 -24.49 -0.22 -7.51
CA ASP A 394 -24.03 1.15 -7.23
C ASP A 394 -23.97 2.01 -8.51
N HIS A 395 -24.80 1.68 -9.48
CA HIS A 395 -25.09 2.50 -10.66
C HIS A 395 -26.18 3.49 -10.24
N ALA A 396 -25.75 4.69 -9.84
CA ALA A 396 -26.67 5.79 -9.54
C ALA A 396 -27.44 6.26 -10.80
#